data_0593cc4110f87437e791883838418e90
#
_entry.id   0593cc4110f87437e791883838418e90
#
_cell.length_a   1.000
_cell.length_b   1.000
_cell.length_c   1.000
_cell.angle_alpha   90.00
_cell.angle_beta   90.00
_cell.angle_gamma   90.00
#
_symmetry.space_group_name_H-M   'P 1'
#
loop_
_entity.id
_entity.type
_entity.pdbx_description
1 polymer ?
#
loop_
_entity_poly.entity_id
_entity_poly.type
_entity_poly.pdbx_seq_one_letter_code
_entity_poly.pdbx_strand_id
1 'polypeptide(L)'
;MEKKHEIAIAQMRKSVEKLGIPTQNYNDPTILRFLIARSMEPEKAAKMFVQWKKWRDEFVPLGFIPDSEVKDELGARKVYLQGLSKNGQHPLLIVKTNKHFSSKDQLQLKKFVVHTLDKGIASSFKEGQEIGNEKIIVVIDLEKISYKNVDPRALITSFQFLQSYYPERLAKCYILSMPWFFVSVWKMVACFLEKATLEKIVIVSNEEERQSFIKEIGEDTLPEEYGGLAKLVALQDVTVTSTPPTK
;
A
#
# COMPACT_ATOMS: atom_id res chain seq x y z
N MET A 1 10.78 23.21 11.80
CA MET A 1 10.18 21.83 11.71
C MET A 1 11.26 20.76 11.76
N GLU A 2 12.34 20.87 11.01
CA GLU A 2 13.45 19.90 10.96
C GLU A 2 14.02 19.52 12.32
N LYS A 3 14.41 20.49 13.13
CA LYS A 3 15.01 20.26 14.46
C LYS A 3 14.13 19.45 15.43
N LYS A 4 12.78 19.55 15.31
CA LYS A 4 11.85 18.73 16.10
C LYS A 4 11.80 17.28 15.61
N HIS A 5 11.90 17.07 14.30
CA HIS A 5 11.95 15.74 13.70
C HIS A 5 13.26 15.03 14.09
N GLU A 6 14.40 15.70 14.01
CA GLU A 6 15.71 15.17 14.42
C GLU A 6 15.71 14.67 15.87
N ILE A 7 15.17 15.50 16.80
CA ILE A 7 15.06 15.12 18.21
C ILE A 7 14.16 13.87 18.37
N ALA A 8 12.99 13.83 17.72
CA ALA A 8 12.08 12.69 17.81
C ALA A 8 12.68 11.42 17.20
N ILE A 9 13.41 11.54 16.09
CA ILE A 9 14.14 10.42 15.45
C ILE A 9 15.18 9.86 16.43
N ALA A 10 16.02 10.73 17.02
CA ALA A 10 17.03 10.30 17.98
C ALA A 10 16.43 9.62 19.21
N GLN A 11 15.32 10.16 19.73
CA GLN A 11 14.58 9.55 20.85
C GLN A 11 13.99 8.19 20.49
N MET A 12 13.38 8.09 19.30
CA MET A 12 12.83 6.82 18.83
C MET A 12 13.91 5.76 18.64
N ARG A 13 15.06 6.11 18.01
CA ARG A 13 16.20 5.19 17.87
C ARG A 13 16.64 4.63 19.21
N LYS A 14 16.84 5.51 20.19
CA LYS A 14 17.19 5.11 21.56
C LYS A 14 16.14 4.18 22.20
N SER A 15 14.85 4.43 21.95
CA SER A 15 13.76 3.58 22.46
C SER A 15 13.72 2.21 21.77
N VAL A 16 13.98 2.14 20.45
CA VAL A 16 14.08 0.88 19.69
C VAL A 16 15.28 0.05 20.17
N GLU A 17 16.44 0.67 20.38
CA GLU A 17 17.65 0.00 20.86
C GLU A 17 17.48 -0.55 22.28
N LYS A 18 16.78 0.16 23.17
CA LYS A 18 16.38 -0.36 24.48
C LYS A 18 15.49 -1.61 24.41
N LEU A 19 14.74 -1.76 23.32
CA LEU A 19 13.92 -2.94 23.03
C LEU A 19 14.69 -4.05 22.29
N GLY A 20 16.01 -3.89 22.13
CA GLY A 20 16.92 -4.92 21.61
C GLY A 20 17.10 -4.96 20.09
N ILE A 21 16.61 -3.97 19.36
CA ILE A 21 16.80 -3.91 17.90
C ILE A 21 17.78 -2.79 17.52
N PRO A 22 18.89 -3.09 16.81
CA PRO A 22 19.81 -2.07 16.32
C PRO A 22 19.16 -1.22 15.23
N THR A 23 19.42 0.09 15.25
CA THR A 23 18.80 1.03 14.31
C THR A 23 19.73 1.57 13.22
N GLN A 24 21.00 1.21 13.22
CA GLN A 24 22.03 1.75 12.32
C GLN A 24 21.75 1.47 10.82
N ASN A 25 21.05 0.37 10.54
CA ASN A 25 20.71 -0.03 9.17
C ASN A 25 19.44 0.66 8.62
N TYR A 26 18.80 1.53 9.40
CA TYR A 26 17.60 2.23 8.99
C TYR A 26 17.85 3.72 8.91
N ASN A 27 17.59 4.31 7.75
CA ASN A 27 17.75 5.74 7.54
C ASN A 27 16.64 6.55 8.25
N ASP A 28 16.84 7.87 8.36
CA ASP A 28 15.91 8.75 9.05
C ASP A 28 14.51 8.81 8.43
N PRO A 29 14.33 8.82 7.09
CA PRO A 29 13.01 8.70 6.49
C PRO A 29 12.24 7.45 6.90
N THR A 30 12.93 6.31 7.03
CA THR A 30 12.31 5.05 7.49
C THR A 30 11.82 5.19 8.93
N ILE A 31 12.64 5.74 9.84
CA ILE A 31 12.26 5.98 11.24
C ILE A 31 11.12 6.99 11.34
N LEU A 32 11.18 8.06 10.55
CA LEU A 32 10.18 9.13 10.54
C LEU A 32 8.79 8.64 10.16
N ARG A 33 8.67 7.66 9.23
CA ARG A 33 7.37 7.08 8.88
C ARG A 33 6.63 6.49 10.08
N PHE A 34 7.34 5.78 10.96
CA PHE A 34 6.75 5.22 12.18
C PHE A 34 6.38 6.31 13.18
N LEU A 35 7.19 7.37 13.28
CA LEU A 35 6.89 8.53 14.10
C LEU A 35 5.61 9.23 13.63
N ILE A 36 5.48 9.49 12.32
CA ILE A 36 4.28 10.11 11.74
C ILE A 36 3.05 9.24 12.01
N ALA A 37 3.15 7.93 11.78
CA ALA A 37 2.06 6.97 12.03
C ALA A 37 1.64 6.87 13.50
N ARG A 38 2.44 7.38 14.42
CA ARG A 38 2.16 7.42 15.88
C ARG A 38 2.22 8.84 16.43
N SER A 39 1.77 9.84 15.63
CA SER A 39 1.62 11.24 16.03
C SER A 39 2.88 11.84 16.65
N MET A 40 4.05 11.46 16.14
CA MET A 40 5.36 11.89 16.62
C MET A 40 5.65 11.50 18.09
N GLU A 41 5.06 10.40 18.58
CA GLU A 41 5.34 9.85 19.92
C GLU A 41 6.43 8.77 19.84
N PRO A 42 7.69 9.04 20.29
CA PRO A 42 8.82 8.14 20.05
C PRO A 42 8.66 6.74 20.64
N GLU A 43 8.09 6.61 21.84
CA GLU A 43 7.90 5.31 22.49
C GLU A 43 6.83 4.45 21.80
N LYS A 44 5.73 5.07 21.36
CA LYS A 44 4.69 4.35 20.60
C LYS A 44 5.20 3.94 19.22
N ALA A 45 5.95 4.82 18.57
CA ALA A 45 6.58 4.54 17.29
C ALA A 45 7.62 3.41 17.40
N ALA A 46 8.45 3.43 18.45
CA ALA A 46 9.43 2.37 18.71
C ALA A 46 8.76 0.99 18.90
N LYS A 47 7.68 0.91 19.68
CA LYS A 47 6.91 -0.33 19.83
C LYS A 47 6.36 -0.84 18.49
N MET A 48 5.79 0.07 17.67
CA MET A 48 5.30 -0.30 16.33
C MET A 48 6.43 -0.80 15.43
N PHE A 49 7.59 -0.14 15.46
CA PHE A 49 8.76 -0.53 14.68
C PHE A 49 9.27 -1.93 15.07
N VAL A 50 9.38 -2.21 16.36
CA VAL A 50 9.80 -3.53 16.87
C VAL A 50 8.82 -4.64 16.47
N GLN A 51 7.52 -4.37 16.55
CA GLN A 51 6.47 -5.30 16.10
C GLN A 51 6.54 -5.53 14.58
N TRP A 52 6.72 -4.46 13.80
CA TRP A 52 6.93 -4.53 12.36
C TRP A 52 8.16 -5.37 11.99
N LYS A 53 9.29 -5.12 12.66
CA LYS A 53 10.54 -5.86 12.38
C LYS A 53 10.38 -7.35 12.67
N LYS A 54 9.83 -7.70 13.82
CA LYS A 54 9.56 -9.09 14.19
C LYS A 54 8.63 -9.76 13.18
N TRP A 55 7.50 -9.11 12.84
CA TRP A 55 6.58 -9.61 11.84
C TRP A 55 7.27 -9.79 10.48
N ARG A 56 8.08 -8.81 10.06
CA ARG A 56 8.77 -8.88 8.77
C ARG A 56 9.73 -10.05 8.70
N ASP A 57 10.50 -10.30 9.75
CA ASP A 57 11.44 -11.42 9.83
C ASP A 57 10.73 -12.78 9.80
N GLU A 58 9.58 -12.89 10.47
CA GLU A 58 8.81 -14.13 10.55
C GLU A 58 7.98 -14.39 9.28
N PHE A 59 7.32 -13.35 8.75
CA PHE A 59 6.37 -13.48 7.63
C PHE A 59 7.04 -13.40 6.26
N VAL A 60 8.17 -12.68 6.16
CA VAL A 60 8.91 -12.44 4.90
C VAL A 60 10.39 -12.79 5.07
N PRO A 61 10.72 -14.05 5.43
CA PRO A 61 12.07 -14.44 5.84
C PRO A 61 13.12 -14.27 4.72
N LEU A 62 12.71 -14.31 3.46
CA LEU A 62 13.58 -14.08 2.29
C LEU A 62 13.73 -12.60 1.92
N GLY A 63 13.10 -11.68 2.68
CA GLY A 63 13.03 -10.27 2.32
C GLY A 63 11.96 -9.93 1.27
N PHE A 64 11.39 -10.93 0.61
CA PHE A 64 10.29 -10.82 -0.36
C PHE A 64 9.42 -12.08 -0.32
N ILE A 65 8.21 -12.00 -0.86
CA ILE A 65 7.32 -13.15 -1.06
C ILE A 65 7.50 -13.65 -2.50
N PRO A 66 7.96 -14.90 -2.72
CA PRO A 66 8.10 -15.47 -4.06
C PRO A 66 6.76 -15.64 -4.78
N ASP A 67 6.74 -15.50 -6.10
CA ASP A 67 5.55 -15.70 -6.93
C ASP A 67 4.93 -17.10 -6.74
N SER A 68 5.77 -18.11 -6.47
CA SER A 68 5.32 -19.49 -6.22
C SER A 68 4.42 -19.64 -4.99
N GLU A 69 4.55 -18.73 -4.00
CA GLU A 69 3.75 -18.74 -2.77
C GLU A 69 2.39 -18.04 -2.95
N VAL A 70 2.19 -17.34 -4.08
CA VAL A 70 0.99 -16.52 -4.37
C VAL A 70 0.44 -16.79 -5.77
N LYS A 71 0.76 -17.96 -6.35
CA LYS A 71 0.48 -18.29 -7.75
C LYS A 71 -1.00 -18.23 -8.14
N ASP A 72 -1.90 -18.66 -7.24
CA ASP A 72 -3.33 -18.69 -7.54
C ASP A 72 -3.91 -17.27 -7.53
N GLU A 73 -3.44 -16.45 -6.61
CA GLU A 73 -3.79 -15.03 -6.52
C GLU A 73 -3.24 -14.23 -7.72
N LEU A 74 -2.01 -14.51 -8.16
CA LEU A 74 -1.43 -13.94 -9.39
C LEU A 74 -2.18 -14.44 -10.64
N GLY A 75 -2.55 -15.73 -10.66
CA GLY A 75 -3.30 -16.32 -11.77
C GLY A 75 -4.65 -15.65 -12.03
N ALA A 76 -5.29 -15.10 -11.01
CA ALA A 76 -6.53 -14.33 -11.16
C ALA A 76 -6.34 -13.00 -11.94
N ARG A 77 -5.11 -12.52 -12.13
CA ARG A 77 -4.76 -11.26 -12.86
C ARG A 77 -5.63 -10.08 -12.45
N LYS A 78 -5.87 -9.94 -11.15
CA LYS A 78 -6.77 -8.92 -10.58
C LYS A 78 -6.06 -7.64 -10.15
N VAL A 79 -4.73 -7.64 -10.02
CA VAL A 79 -3.93 -6.48 -9.66
C VAL A 79 -3.04 -6.07 -10.83
N TYR A 80 -2.97 -4.76 -11.05
CA TYR A 80 -2.18 -4.13 -12.10
C TYR A 80 -1.28 -3.07 -11.48
N LEU A 81 -0.06 -2.97 -11.98
CA LEU A 81 0.93 -1.98 -11.53
C LEU A 81 1.31 -1.11 -12.73
N GLN A 82 0.99 0.16 -12.63
CA GLN A 82 1.26 1.18 -13.64
C GLN A 82 2.49 2.01 -13.27
N GLY A 83 2.90 2.88 -14.18
CA GLY A 83 3.95 3.84 -13.95
C GLY A 83 3.68 4.81 -12.79
N LEU A 84 4.50 5.84 -12.71
CA LEU A 84 4.40 6.86 -11.67
C LEU A 84 3.34 7.90 -12.03
N SER A 85 2.61 8.40 -11.04
CA SER A 85 1.66 9.49 -11.18
C SER A 85 2.30 10.73 -11.81
N LYS A 86 1.48 11.68 -12.28
CA LYS A 86 1.90 12.87 -13.06
C LYS A 86 3.11 13.62 -12.47
N ASN A 87 3.19 13.70 -11.14
CA ASN A 87 4.32 14.33 -10.48
C ASN A 87 5.55 13.41 -10.33
N GLY A 88 5.51 12.23 -10.94
CA GLY A 88 6.58 11.24 -10.87
C GLY A 88 6.88 10.69 -9.47
N GLN A 89 5.89 10.77 -8.55
CA GLN A 89 6.13 10.48 -7.14
C GLN A 89 5.66 9.08 -6.74
N HIS A 90 4.48 8.65 -7.20
CA HIS A 90 3.82 7.46 -6.67
C HIS A 90 3.38 6.52 -7.78
N PRO A 91 3.77 5.23 -7.73
CA PRO A 91 3.24 4.23 -8.64
C PRO A 91 1.76 3.98 -8.36
N LEU A 92 1.05 3.59 -9.42
CA LEU A 92 -0.37 3.34 -9.39
C LEU A 92 -0.63 1.82 -9.35
N LEU A 93 -1.22 1.35 -8.28
CA LEU A 93 -1.77 -0.01 -8.16
C LEU A 93 -3.27 0.02 -8.42
N ILE A 94 -3.74 -0.82 -9.33
CA ILE A 94 -5.17 -0.96 -9.66
C ILE A 94 -5.63 -2.37 -9.30
N VAL A 95 -6.67 -2.47 -8.48
CA VAL A 95 -7.29 -3.72 -8.08
C VAL A 95 -8.66 -3.83 -8.75
N LYS A 96 -8.81 -4.73 -9.73
CA LYS A 96 -10.09 -5.05 -10.37
C LYS A 96 -10.83 -6.09 -9.54
N THR A 97 -11.80 -5.65 -8.78
CA THR A 97 -12.53 -6.51 -7.83
C THR A 97 -13.43 -7.53 -8.50
N ASN A 98 -13.89 -7.27 -9.73
CA ASN A 98 -14.67 -8.23 -10.51
C ASN A 98 -13.91 -9.51 -10.89
N LYS A 99 -12.58 -9.51 -10.74
CA LYS A 99 -11.70 -10.67 -10.93
C LYS A 99 -11.33 -11.36 -9.60
N HIS A 100 -11.78 -10.81 -8.47
CA HIS A 100 -11.53 -11.40 -7.17
C HIS A 100 -12.62 -12.43 -6.85
N PHE A 101 -12.20 -13.57 -6.32
CA PHE A 101 -13.07 -14.56 -5.70
C PHE A 101 -12.49 -14.89 -4.32
N SER A 102 -13.37 -15.10 -3.35
CA SER A 102 -12.94 -15.40 -1.98
C SER A 102 -12.04 -16.63 -1.96
N SER A 103 -10.82 -16.43 -1.47
CA SER A 103 -9.83 -17.51 -1.38
C SER A 103 -10.10 -18.37 -0.15
N LYS A 104 -9.99 -19.69 -0.32
CA LYS A 104 -9.98 -20.65 0.81
C LYS A 104 -8.63 -20.59 1.55
N ASP A 105 -7.56 -20.28 0.83
CA ASP A 105 -6.22 -20.12 1.40
C ASP A 105 -6.00 -18.67 1.87
N GLN A 106 -6.34 -18.43 3.13
CA GLN A 106 -6.18 -17.11 3.75
C GLN A 106 -4.69 -16.73 3.94
N LEU A 107 -3.79 -17.70 4.03
CA LEU A 107 -2.36 -17.42 4.14
C LEU A 107 -1.82 -16.94 2.80
N GLN A 108 -2.19 -17.60 1.70
CA GLN A 108 -1.81 -17.17 0.36
C GLN A 108 -2.34 -15.76 0.05
N LEU A 109 -3.59 -15.45 0.45
CA LEU A 109 -4.14 -14.09 0.32
C LEU A 109 -3.30 -13.06 1.08
N LYS A 110 -2.93 -13.32 2.34
CA LYS A 110 -2.09 -12.42 3.13
C LYS A 110 -0.72 -12.22 2.50
N LYS A 111 -0.09 -13.28 2.01
CA LYS A 111 1.17 -13.23 1.28
C LYS A 111 1.04 -12.42 -0.02
N PHE A 112 -0.06 -12.57 -0.73
CA PHE A 112 -0.34 -11.80 -1.93
C PHE A 112 -0.49 -10.31 -1.66
N VAL A 113 -1.14 -9.93 -0.57
CA VAL A 113 -1.21 -8.51 -0.14
C VAL A 113 0.20 -7.95 0.09
N VAL A 114 1.04 -8.67 0.83
CA VAL A 114 2.44 -8.26 1.08
C VAL A 114 3.24 -8.19 -0.22
N HIS A 115 3.15 -9.22 -1.07
CA HIS A 115 3.80 -9.25 -2.38
C HIS A 115 3.41 -8.03 -3.24
N THR A 116 2.12 -7.70 -3.28
CA THR A 116 1.59 -6.56 -4.04
C THR A 116 2.12 -5.23 -3.50
N LEU A 117 2.07 -5.03 -2.19
CA LEU A 117 2.54 -3.80 -1.56
C LEU A 117 4.06 -3.63 -1.72
N ASP A 118 4.84 -4.68 -1.47
CA ASP A 118 6.29 -4.65 -1.63
C ASP A 118 6.70 -4.32 -3.08
N LYS A 119 6.04 -4.97 -4.06
CA LYS A 119 6.31 -4.73 -5.48
C LYS A 119 5.90 -3.33 -5.92
N GLY A 120 4.76 -2.84 -5.43
CA GLY A 120 4.31 -1.47 -5.67
C GLY A 120 5.28 -0.44 -5.09
N ILE A 121 5.74 -0.61 -3.84
CA ILE A 121 6.71 0.27 -3.21
C ILE A 121 8.06 0.22 -3.95
N ALA A 122 8.54 -0.98 -4.30
CA ALA A 122 9.79 -1.14 -5.01
C ALA A 122 9.79 -0.46 -6.39
N SER A 123 8.64 -0.37 -7.06
CA SER A 123 8.52 0.32 -8.36
C SER A 123 8.62 1.85 -8.26
N SER A 124 8.58 2.43 -7.05
CA SER A 124 8.77 3.88 -6.84
C SER A 124 10.24 4.27 -6.65
N PHE A 125 11.16 3.30 -6.49
CA PHE A 125 12.56 3.64 -6.34
C PHE A 125 13.13 4.24 -7.62
N LYS A 126 13.82 5.35 -7.44
CA LYS A 126 14.58 6.02 -8.51
C LYS A 126 16.04 6.12 -8.09
N GLU A 127 16.92 5.96 -9.04
CA GLU A 127 18.34 6.16 -8.83
C GLU A 127 18.62 7.58 -8.32
N GLY A 128 19.42 7.69 -7.25
CA GLY A 128 19.78 8.97 -6.63
C GLY A 128 18.74 9.57 -5.69
N GLN A 129 17.60 8.93 -5.47
CA GLN A 129 16.63 9.37 -4.45
C GLN A 129 16.86 8.70 -3.10
N GLU A 130 16.63 9.46 -2.03
CA GLU A 130 16.67 8.92 -0.67
C GLU A 130 15.52 7.95 -0.45
N ILE A 131 15.87 6.72 -0.01
CA ILE A 131 14.92 5.65 0.27
C ILE A 131 14.23 5.93 1.61
N GLY A 132 12.94 5.60 1.71
CA GLY A 132 12.19 5.64 2.97
C GLY A 132 10.87 6.39 2.89
N ASN A 133 10.70 7.28 1.90
CA ASN A 133 9.49 8.10 1.72
C ASN A 133 8.56 7.59 0.61
N GLU A 134 8.82 6.41 0.05
CA GLU A 134 8.04 5.86 -1.06
C GLU A 134 6.60 5.59 -0.60
N LYS A 135 5.65 6.06 -1.42
CA LYS A 135 4.23 5.83 -1.24
C LYS A 135 3.63 5.30 -2.53
N ILE A 136 2.47 4.66 -2.42
CA ILE A 136 1.70 4.14 -3.54
C ILE A 136 0.33 4.83 -3.60
N ILE A 137 -0.23 4.95 -4.80
CA ILE A 137 -1.64 5.25 -5.01
C ILE A 137 -2.33 3.93 -5.34
N VAL A 138 -3.47 3.67 -4.69
CA VAL A 138 -4.27 2.47 -4.91
C VAL A 138 -5.60 2.87 -5.53
N VAL A 139 -6.01 2.14 -6.56
CA VAL A 139 -7.36 2.21 -7.13
C VAL A 139 -8.07 0.89 -6.86
N ILE A 140 -9.22 0.95 -6.21
CA ILE A 140 -10.14 -0.17 -6.04
C ILE A 140 -11.27 0.04 -7.05
N ASP A 141 -11.20 -0.72 -8.14
CA ASP A 141 -12.19 -0.67 -9.21
C ASP A 141 -13.31 -1.67 -8.92
N LEU A 142 -14.52 -1.13 -8.67
CA LEU A 142 -15.74 -1.90 -8.41
C LEU A 142 -16.60 -2.05 -9.66
N GLU A 143 -16.11 -1.66 -10.83
CA GLU A 143 -16.85 -1.83 -12.08
C GLU A 143 -17.14 -3.31 -12.34
N LYS A 144 -18.37 -3.62 -12.69
CA LYS A 144 -18.82 -5.01 -12.97
C LYS A 144 -18.66 -5.99 -11.79
N ILE A 145 -18.48 -5.47 -10.55
CA ILE A 145 -18.50 -6.33 -9.37
C ILE A 145 -19.90 -6.97 -9.19
N SER A 146 -19.91 -8.21 -8.76
CA SER A 146 -21.12 -8.95 -8.39
C SER A 146 -21.01 -9.50 -6.97
N TYR A 147 -22.11 -10.01 -6.41
CA TYR A 147 -22.13 -10.57 -5.05
C TYR A 147 -21.07 -11.66 -4.83
N LYS A 148 -20.72 -12.45 -5.87
CA LYS A 148 -19.69 -13.50 -5.77
C LYS A 148 -18.26 -12.95 -5.63
N ASN A 149 -18.04 -11.67 -5.97
CA ASN A 149 -16.73 -11.01 -5.87
C ASN A 149 -16.58 -10.24 -4.54
N VAL A 150 -17.66 -10.11 -3.76
CA VAL A 150 -17.64 -9.36 -2.50
C VAL A 150 -16.93 -10.19 -1.43
N ASP A 151 -15.77 -9.74 -1.02
CA ASP A 151 -14.98 -10.35 0.05
C ASP A 151 -14.54 -9.28 1.07
N PRO A 152 -15.41 -8.99 2.06
CA PRO A 152 -15.07 -8.02 3.09
C PRO A 152 -13.82 -8.38 3.91
N ARG A 153 -13.56 -9.70 4.09
CA ARG A 153 -12.40 -10.18 4.84
C ARG A 153 -11.11 -9.85 4.11
N ALA A 154 -11.08 -10.03 2.78
CA ALA A 154 -9.93 -9.66 1.97
C ALA A 154 -9.64 -8.16 2.04
N LEU A 155 -10.69 -7.30 1.96
CA LEU A 155 -10.55 -5.86 2.08
C LEU A 155 -10.03 -5.45 3.47
N ILE A 156 -10.64 -5.96 4.54
CA ILE A 156 -10.23 -5.67 5.91
C ILE A 156 -8.77 -6.12 6.12
N THR A 157 -8.41 -7.33 5.69
CA THR A 157 -7.04 -7.85 5.78
C THR A 157 -6.05 -6.94 5.06
N SER A 158 -6.37 -6.52 3.83
CA SER A 158 -5.50 -5.64 3.04
C SER A 158 -5.24 -4.30 3.75
N PHE A 159 -6.28 -3.67 4.27
CA PHE A 159 -6.12 -2.41 5.00
C PHE A 159 -5.42 -2.61 6.36
N GLN A 160 -5.70 -3.69 7.09
CA GLN A 160 -5.02 -4.00 8.35
C GLN A 160 -3.51 -4.19 8.12
N PHE A 161 -3.10 -4.90 7.07
CA PHE A 161 -1.68 -5.04 6.72
C PHE A 161 -1.07 -3.68 6.39
N LEU A 162 -1.77 -2.87 5.61
CA LEU A 162 -1.32 -1.52 5.26
C LEU A 162 -1.09 -0.66 6.51
N GLN A 163 -2.06 -0.64 7.44
CA GLN A 163 -1.98 0.17 8.66
C GLN A 163 -0.93 -0.35 9.66
N SER A 164 -0.83 -1.67 9.82
CA SER A 164 0.02 -2.28 10.83
C SER A 164 1.48 -2.39 10.40
N TYR A 165 1.74 -2.67 9.10
CA TYR A 165 3.06 -3.06 8.62
C TYR A 165 3.63 -2.15 7.52
N TYR A 166 2.82 -1.25 6.98
CA TYR A 166 3.21 -0.32 5.93
C TYR A 166 2.90 1.14 6.31
N PRO A 167 3.39 1.62 7.49
CA PRO A 167 3.11 2.97 7.95
C PRO A 167 3.58 4.00 6.92
N GLU A 168 2.70 4.97 6.62
CA GLU A 168 2.92 6.07 5.66
C GLU A 168 3.27 5.62 4.22
N ARG A 169 2.87 4.40 3.82
CA ARG A 169 3.07 3.90 2.46
C ARG A 169 1.90 4.16 1.52
N LEU A 170 0.74 4.52 2.03
CA LEU A 170 -0.40 4.94 1.21
C LEU A 170 -0.37 6.45 1.00
N ALA A 171 -0.28 6.89 -0.26
CA ALA A 171 -0.47 8.29 -0.62
C ALA A 171 -1.97 8.60 -0.73
N LYS A 172 -2.70 7.79 -1.49
CA LYS A 172 -4.14 7.93 -1.72
C LYS A 172 -4.77 6.61 -2.14
N CYS A 173 -6.05 6.43 -1.85
CA CYS A 173 -6.83 5.30 -2.32
C CYS A 173 -8.10 5.82 -3.00
N TYR A 174 -8.29 5.49 -4.26
CA TYR A 174 -9.51 5.81 -5.01
C TYR A 174 -10.42 4.59 -5.09
N ILE A 175 -11.70 4.78 -4.83
CA ILE A 175 -12.73 3.75 -5.03
C ILE A 175 -13.60 4.21 -6.18
N LEU A 176 -13.58 3.44 -7.28
CA LEU A 176 -14.32 3.77 -8.50
C LEU A 176 -15.57 2.89 -8.65
N SER A 177 -16.59 3.46 -9.26
CA SER A 177 -17.80 2.73 -9.70
C SER A 177 -18.49 1.95 -8.58
N MET A 178 -18.61 2.54 -7.37
CA MET A 178 -19.23 1.87 -6.22
C MET A 178 -20.72 1.62 -6.47
N PRO A 179 -21.19 0.35 -6.58
CA PRO A 179 -22.59 0.05 -6.75
C PRO A 179 -23.32 0.19 -5.41
N TRP A 180 -24.63 0.43 -5.47
CA TRP A 180 -25.48 0.67 -4.30
C TRP A 180 -25.41 -0.44 -3.24
N PHE A 181 -25.33 -1.71 -3.67
CA PHE A 181 -25.27 -2.85 -2.76
C PHE A 181 -23.93 -2.94 -2.01
N PHE A 182 -22.85 -2.35 -2.55
CA PHE A 182 -21.53 -2.37 -1.92
C PHE A 182 -21.38 -1.30 -0.83
N VAL A 183 -22.25 -0.29 -0.81
CA VAL A 183 -22.20 0.81 0.17
C VAL A 183 -22.23 0.30 1.62
N SER A 184 -23.07 -0.70 1.92
CA SER A 184 -23.14 -1.30 3.26
C SER A 184 -21.88 -2.08 3.62
N VAL A 185 -21.29 -2.78 2.65
CA VAL A 185 -19.99 -3.48 2.80
C VAL A 185 -18.88 -2.48 3.08
N TRP A 186 -18.84 -1.38 2.32
CA TRP A 186 -17.88 -0.31 2.54
C TRP A 186 -18.00 0.31 3.93
N LYS A 187 -19.21 0.65 4.37
CA LYS A 187 -19.44 1.19 5.72
C LYS A 187 -18.91 0.25 6.80
N MET A 188 -19.11 -1.05 6.65
CA MET A 188 -18.58 -2.05 7.57
C MET A 188 -17.05 -2.08 7.53
N VAL A 189 -16.43 -2.11 6.35
CA VAL A 189 -14.96 -2.09 6.20
C VAL A 189 -14.37 -0.83 6.83
N ALA A 190 -14.99 0.33 6.59
CA ALA A 190 -14.53 1.62 7.10
C ALA A 190 -14.45 1.66 8.65
N CYS A 191 -15.26 0.89 9.37
CA CYS A 191 -15.19 0.79 10.83
C CYS A 191 -13.87 0.20 11.34
N PHE A 192 -13.11 -0.52 10.51
CA PHE A 192 -11.80 -1.12 10.85
C PHE A 192 -10.63 -0.21 10.46
N LEU A 193 -10.89 0.96 9.86
CA LEU A 193 -9.85 1.85 9.37
C LEU A 193 -9.56 2.97 10.36
N GLU A 194 -8.28 3.25 10.55
CA GLU A 194 -7.81 4.41 11.30
C GLU A 194 -8.20 5.71 10.55
N LYS A 195 -8.48 6.78 11.29
CA LYS A 195 -8.87 8.09 10.73
C LYS A 195 -7.89 8.58 9.66
N ALA A 196 -6.57 8.46 9.92
CA ALA A 196 -5.53 8.83 8.98
C ALA A 196 -5.57 8.05 7.65
N THR A 197 -6.06 6.82 7.67
CA THR A 197 -6.28 6.01 6.45
C THR A 197 -7.54 6.47 5.72
N LEU A 198 -8.64 6.70 6.47
CA LEU A 198 -9.91 7.17 5.89
C LEU A 198 -9.75 8.51 5.17
N GLU A 199 -8.94 9.43 5.71
CA GLU A 199 -8.65 10.73 5.10
C GLU A 199 -7.90 10.64 3.76
N LYS A 200 -7.27 9.49 3.47
CA LYS A 200 -6.60 9.21 2.19
C LYS A 200 -7.51 8.53 1.17
N ILE A 201 -8.76 8.20 1.52
CA ILE A 201 -9.69 7.48 0.65
C ILE A 201 -10.65 8.45 -0.01
N VAL A 202 -10.76 8.35 -1.34
CA VAL A 202 -11.67 9.15 -2.17
C VAL A 202 -12.60 8.19 -2.92
N ILE A 203 -13.91 8.33 -2.69
CA ILE A 203 -14.92 7.61 -3.47
C ILE A 203 -15.29 8.50 -4.65
N VAL A 204 -14.94 8.07 -5.85
CA VAL A 204 -15.23 8.81 -7.07
C VAL A 204 -16.68 8.55 -7.48
N SER A 205 -17.56 9.51 -7.19
CA SER A 205 -19.01 9.39 -7.35
C SER A 205 -19.62 10.34 -8.39
N ASN A 206 -18.85 11.35 -8.80
CA ASN A 206 -19.29 12.38 -9.75
C ASN A 206 -18.17 12.75 -10.73
N GLU A 207 -18.53 13.54 -11.74
CA GLU A 207 -17.58 13.92 -12.82
C GLU A 207 -16.46 14.83 -12.31
N GLU A 208 -16.71 15.70 -11.34
CA GLU A 208 -15.68 16.58 -10.78
C GLU A 208 -14.57 15.76 -10.07
N GLU A 209 -14.96 14.79 -9.25
CA GLU A 209 -14.05 13.86 -8.60
C GLU A 209 -13.30 13.01 -9.63
N ARG A 210 -13.99 12.60 -10.71
CA ARG A 210 -13.37 11.86 -11.80
C ARG A 210 -12.31 12.69 -12.52
N GLN A 211 -12.58 13.93 -12.85
CA GLN A 211 -11.61 14.83 -13.49
C GLN A 211 -10.41 15.10 -12.55
N SER A 212 -10.68 15.27 -11.25
CA SER A 212 -9.61 15.42 -10.25
C SER A 212 -8.72 14.17 -10.18
N PHE A 213 -9.31 12.98 -10.20
CA PHE A 213 -8.59 11.70 -10.24
C PHE A 213 -7.71 11.59 -11.50
N ILE A 214 -8.25 11.84 -12.69
CA ILE A 214 -7.51 11.79 -13.97
C ILE A 214 -6.33 12.79 -13.93
N LYS A 215 -6.59 14.01 -13.47
CA LYS A 215 -5.58 15.07 -13.39
C LYS A 215 -4.43 14.71 -12.42
N GLU A 216 -4.74 14.07 -11.31
CA GLU A 216 -3.73 13.68 -10.31
C GLU A 216 -2.86 12.53 -10.79
N ILE A 217 -3.47 11.51 -11.39
CA ILE A 217 -2.73 10.36 -11.92
C ILE A 217 -1.93 10.75 -13.17
N GLY A 218 -2.54 11.50 -14.07
CA GLY A 218 -2.01 11.86 -15.37
C GLY A 218 -2.35 10.83 -16.44
N GLU A 219 -2.69 11.35 -17.62
CA GLU A 219 -3.16 10.54 -18.77
C GLU A 219 -2.15 9.49 -19.22
N ASP A 220 -0.85 9.81 -19.16
CA ASP A 220 0.23 8.92 -19.60
C ASP A 220 0.37 7.68 -18.70
N THR A 221 -0.06 7.76 -17.45
CA THR A 221 0.02 6.66 -16.47
C THR A 221 -1.32 5.94 -16.32
N LEU A 222 -2.42 6.69 -16.47
CA LEU A 222 -3.76 6.16 -16.31
C LEU A 222 -4.15 5.31 -17.52
N PRO A 223 -4.67 4.08 -17.33
CA PRO A 223 -5.13 3.25 -18.43
C PRO A 223 -6.31 3.85 -19.21
N GLU A 224 -6.42 3.48 -20.50
CA GLU A 224 -7.47 3.94 -21.44
C GLU A 224 -8.89 3.75 -20.86
N GLU A 225 -9.15 2.63 -20.19
CA GLU A 225 -10.46 2.33 -19.61
C GLU A 225 -10.87 3.29 -18.47
N TYR A 226 -9.92 4.04 -17.90
CA TYR A 226 -10.18 5.06 -16.88
C TYR A 226 -10.09 6.49 -17.41
N GLY A 227 -9.88 6.66 -18.72
CA GLY A 227 -9.78 7.96 -19.37
C GLY A 227 -8.36 8.45 -19.60
N GLY A 228 -7.36 7.58 -19.49
CA GLY A 228 -5.96 7.88 -19.82
C GLY A 228 -5.53 7.30 -21.17
N LEU A 229 -4.22 7.16 -21.36
CA LEU A 229 -3.58 6.69 -22.60
C LEU A 229 -2.77 5.39 -22.41
N ALA A 230 -2.55 4.97 -21.16
CA ALA A 230 -1.74 3.79 -20.85
C ALA A 230 -2.49 2.49 -21.13
N LYS A 231 -1.73 1.41 -21.31
CA LYS A 231 -2.28 0.05 -21.29
C LYS A 231 -2.16 -0.55 -19.89
N LEU A 232 -3.13 -1.37 -19.52
CA LEU A 232 -3.05 -2.11 -18.26
C LEU A 232 -1.89 -3.10 -18.28
N VAL A 233 -1.02 -3.02 -17.26
CA VAL A 233 0.09 -3.94 -17.06
C VAL A 233 -0.17 -4.76 -15.80
N ALA A 234 -0.37 -6.07 -15.95
CA ALA A 234 -0.64 -6.92 -14.81
C ALA A 234 0.59 -7.02 -13.89
N LEU A 235 0.35 -7.12 -12.58
CA LEU A 235 1.39 -7.11 -11.56
C LEU A 235 2.51 -8.12 -11.83
N GLN A 236 2.16 -9.33 -12.28
CA GLN A 236 3.13 -10.39 -12.60
C GLN A 236 3.98 -10.11 -13.83
N ASP A 237 3.50 -9.25 -14.74
CA ASP A 237 4.21 -8.90 -15.99
C ASP A 237 5.20 -7.74 -15.77
N VAL A 238 5.19 -7.12 -14.59
CA VAL A 238 6.12 -6.04 -14.23
C VAL A 238 7.41 -6.62 -13.65
N THR A 239 8.54 -6.31 -14.25
CA THR A 239 9.86 -6.59 -13.68
C THR A 239 10.32 -5.39 -12.85
N VAL A 240 10.51 -5.58 -11.55
CA VAL A 240 11.10 -4.56 -10.69
C VAL A 240 12.58 -4.87 -10.53
N THR A 241 13.42 -4.01 -11.08
CA THR A 241 14.89 -4.20 -11.13
C THR A 241 15.59 -3.90 -9.81
N SER A 242 14.89 -3.31 -8.85
CA SER A 242 15.43 -2.98 -7.52
C SER A 242 14.68 -3.72 -6.43
N THR A 243 15.31 -4.71 -5.84
CA THR A 243 14.94 -5.15 -4.49
C THR A 243 15.18 -3.97 -3.54
N PRO A 244 14.21 -3.56 -2.70
CA PRO A 244 14.51 -2.58 -1.68
C PRO A 244 15.68 -3.11 -0.86
N PRO A 245 16.65 -2.28 -0.48
CA PRO A 245 17.71 -2.71 0.40
C PRO A 245 17.07 -3.18 1.72
N THR A 246 16.89 -4.48 1.83
CA THR A 246 16.57 -5.17 3.07
C THR A 246 17.89 -5.32 3.83
N LYS A 247 18.35 -4.24 4.45
CA LYS A 247 19.31 -4.31 5.55
C LYS A 247 19.16 -3.09 6.43
#